data_19087c4bee848a4668e97620eea80321
#
_entry.id   19087c4bee848a4668e97620eea80321
#
_cell.length_a   1.000
_cell.length_b   1.000
_cell.length_c   1.000
_cell.angle_alpha   90.00
_cell.angle_beta   90.00
_cell.angle_gamma   90.00
#
_symmetry.space_group_name_H-M   'P 1'
#
loop_
_entity.id
_entity.type
_entity.pdbx_description
1 polymer ?
#
loop_
_entity_poly.entity_id
_entity_poly.type
_entity_poly.pdbx_seq_one_letter_code
_entity_poly.pdbx_strand_id
1 'polypeptide(L)' 'MNAPDDYVIEMSYRDSSGEATRRSVSPIRYLKGGRLLALCLCREEPRQFYLNRCSDVELRSAAEILMPVPMG' A
#
# COMPACT_ATOMS: atom_id res chain seq x y z
N MET A 1 7.69 -16.51 -12.49
CA MET A 1 6.86 -16.71 -11.77
C MET A 1 6.42 -15.67 -11.08
N ASN A 2 5.36 -15.46 -10.90
CA ASN A 2 4.98 -14.42 -10.26
C ASN A 2 5.00 -14.58 -8.92
N ALA A 3 5.48 -13.77 -8.29
CA ALA A 3 5.55 -13.83 -6.93
C ALA A 3 4.31 -13.38 -6.33
N PRO A 4 3.95 -13.95 -5.30
CA PRO A 4 2.77 -13.51 -4.63
C PRO A 4 2.89 -12.15 -4.04
N ASP A 5 4.06 -11.61 -4.01
CA ASP A 5 4.17 -10.30 -3.48
C ASP A 5 4.06 -9.30 -4.55
N ASP A 6 3.53 -9.60 -5.70
CA ASP A 6 3.29 -8.62 -6.71
C ASP A 6 1.98 -7.91 -6.45
N TYR A 7 1.58 -7.73 -5.23
CA TYR A 7 0.36 -7.01 -4.92
C TYR A 7 0.68 -5.66 -4.33
N VAL A 8 -0.17 -4.71 -4.60
CA VAL A 8 -0.06 -3.38 -4.06
C VAL A 8 -1.33 -3.09 -3.28
N ILE A 9 -1.21 -2.50 -2.12
CA ILE A 9 -2.35 -2.13 -1.33
C ILE A 9 -2.62 -0.67 -1.57
N GLU A 10 -3.86 -0.36 -1.97
CA GLU A 10 -4.30 1.02 -2.05
C GLU A 10 -5.21 1.27 -0.87
N MET A 11 -5.00 2.35 -0.17
CA MET A 11 -5.78 2.63 1.02
C MET A 11 -5.84 4.11 1.27
N SER A 12 -6.80 4.51 2.08
CA SER A 12 -6.83 5.87 2.60
C SER A 12 -6.14 5.84 3.95
N TYR A 13 -5.18 6.68 4.14
CA TYR A 13 -4.42 6.70 5.39
C TYR A 13 -4.63 8.05 6.06
N ARG A 14 -5.01 8.02 7.35
CA ARG A 14 -5.20 9.24 8.08
C ARG A 14 -3.95 9.55 8.88
N ASP A 15 -3.33 10.67 8.61
CA ASP A 15 -2.09 11.00 9.30
C ASP A 15 -2.39 11.63 10.65
N SER A 16 -1.36 12.06 11.35
CA SER A 16 -1.54 12.55 12.70
C SER A 16 -2.29 13.86 12.72
N SER A 17 -2.37 14.57 11.62
CA SER A 17 -3.13 15.80 11.58
C SER A 17 -4.59 15.54 11.27
N GLY A 18 -4.96 14.32 11.02
CA GLY A 18 -6.35 14.00 10.72
C GLY A 18 -6.69 14.04 9.25
N GLU A 19 -5.72 14.30 8.39
CA GLU A 19 -5.98 14.38 6.98
C GLU A 19 -5.83 13.04 6.33
N ALA A 20 -6.78 12.64 5.52
CA ALA A 20 -6.74 11.35 4.85
C ALA A 20 -6.21 11.52 3.45
N THR A 21 -5.27 10.66 3.05
CA THR A 21 -4.74 10.69 1.70
C THR A 21 -4.69 9.29 1.17
N ARG A 22 -4.77 9.14 -0.13
CA ARG A 22 -4.67 7.81 -0.75
C ARG A 22 -3.21 7.43 -0.84
N ARG A 23 -2.93 6.18 -0.52
CA ARG A 23 -1.58 5.67 -0.57
C ARG A 23 -1.55 4.36 -1.30
N SER A 24 -0.52 4.15 -2.07
CA SER A 24 -0.26 2.86 -2.72
C SER A 24 1.03 2.34 -2.14
N VAL A 25 0.97 1.19 -1.51
CA VAL A 25 2.13 0.65 -0.82
C VAL A 25 2.29 -0.82 -1.15
N SER A 26 3.52 -1.27 -1.09
CA SER A 26 3.82 -2.69 -1.27
C SER A 26 4.11 -3.29 0.09
N PRO A 27 3.30 -4.21 0.57
CA PRO A 27 3.47 -4.71 1.94
C PRO A 27 4.75 -5.50 2.10
N ILE A 28 5.45 -5.31 3.21
CA ILE A 28 6.64 -6.05 3.51
C ILE A 28 6.35 -7.04 4.63
N ARG A 29 5.89 -6.57 5.76
CA ARG A 29 5.56 -7.48 6.86
C ARG A 29 4.70 -6.75 7.88
N TYR A 30 3.99 -7.53 8.68
CA TYR A 30 3.24 -6.96 9.79
C TYR A 30 4.16 -6.87 11.01
N LEU A 31 4.01 -5.81 11.76
CA LEU A 31 4.78 -5.61 12.97
C LEU A 31 3.84 -5.69 14.17
N LYS A 32 4.41 -5.83 15.34
CA LYS A 32 3.59 -5.89 16.53
C LYS A 32 2.92 -4.56 16.76
N GLY A 33 1.79 -4.57 17.42
CA GLY A 33 1.12 -3.33 17.74
C GLY A 33 0.22 -2.82 16.63
N GLY A 34 -0.19 -3.66 15.72
CA GLY A 34 -1.11 -3.22 14.67
C GLY A 34 -0.47 -2.31 13.65
N ARG A 35 0.80 -2.53 13.34
CA ARG A 35 1.47 -1.73 12.35
C ARG A 35 1.84 -2.57 11.14
N LEU A 36 1.96 -1.96 10.01
CA LEU A 36 2.35 -2.61 8.78
C LEU A 36 3.59 -1.92 8.25
N LEU A 37 4.64 -2.69 7.98
CA LEU A 37 5.81 -2.16 7.30
C LEU A 37 5.60 -2.36 5.82
N ALA A 38 5.63 -1.29 5.07
CA ALA A 38 5.36 -1.37 3.64
C ALA A 38 6.21 -0.35 2.91
N LEU A 39 6.48 -0.64 1.64
CA LEU A 39 7.21 0.28 0.81
C LEU A 39 6.24 1.26 0.20
N CYS A 40 6.44 2.53 0.46
CA CYS A 40 5.59 3.56 -0.11
C CYS A 40 6.02 3.81 -1.54
N LEU A 41 5.14 3.53 -2.48
CA LEU A 41 5.53 3.58 -3.87
C LEU A 41 5.75 5.00 -4.34
N CYS A 42 5.09 5.97 -3.72
CA CYS A 42 5.32 7.32 -4.14
C CYS A 42 6.69 7.82 -3.78
N ARG A 43 7.22 7.41 -2.65
CA ARG A 43 8.51 7.88 -2.25
C ARG A 43 9.57 6.82 -2.35
N GLU A 44 9.18 5.61 -2.66
CA GLU A 44 10.13 4.51 -2.83
C GLU A 44 10.93 4.30 -1.57
N GLU A 45 10.31 4.40 -0.41
CA GLU A 45 11.00 4.15 0.84
C GLU A 45 10.09 3.42 1.78
N PRO A 46 10.63 2.59 2.65
CA PRO A 46 9.81 1.83 3.58
C PRO A 46 9.24 2.73 4.67
N ARG A 47 8.02 2.49 5.01
CA ARG A 47 7.36 3.26 6.04
C ARG A 47 6.47 2.35 6.86
N GLN A 48 6.18 2.75 8.08
CA GLN A 48 5.29 2.01 8.93
C GLN A 48 3.94 2.68 8.92
N PHE A 49 2.90 1.89 8.77
CA PHE A 49 1.55 2.42 8.75
C PHE A 49 0.76 1.77 9.86
N TYR A 50 -0.03 2.56 10.60
CA TYR A 50 -0.86 2.00 11.65
C TYR A 50 -2.14 1.49 11.00
N LEU A 51 -2.47 0.25 11.25
CA LEU A 51 -3.61 -0.35 10.57
C LEU A 51 -4.91 0.31 10.97
N ASN A 52 -5.01 0.81 12.19
CA ASN A 52 -6.24 1.46 12.60
C ASN A 52 -6.43 2.84 11.97
N ARG A 53 -5.43 3.33 11.23
CA ARG A 53 -5.59 4.57 10.51
C ARG A 53 -5.82 4.32 9.03
N CYS A 54 -5.86 3.08 8.61
CA CYS A 54 -6.10 2.73 7.23
C CYS A 54 -7.57 2.47 7.02
N SER A 55 -8.10 2.91 5.90
CA SER A 55 -9.48 2.62 5.54
C SER A 55 -9.56 2.46 4.04
N ASP A 56 -10.67 1.92 3.57
CA ASP A 56 -10.88 1.72 2.13
C ASP A 56 -9.72 0.96 1.54
N VAL A 57 -9.33 -0.13 2.17
CA VAL A 57 -8.18 -0.89 1.75
C VAL A 57 -8.56 -1.78 0.58
N GLU A 58 -7.80 -1.70 -0.49
CA GLU A 58 -8.03 -2.52 -1.66
C GLU A 58 -6.72 -3.16 -2.07
N LEU A 59 -6.80 -4.44 -2.45
CA LEU A 59 -5.64 -5.15 -2.89
C LEU A 59 -5.65 -5.19 -4.40
N ARG A 60 -4.60 -4.75 -5.03
CA ARG A 60 -4.54 -4.73 -6.46
C ARG A 60 -3.26 -5.38 -6.95
N SER A 61 -3.31 -5.91 -8.15
CA SER A 61 -2.12 -6.46 -8.75
C SER A 61 -1.17 -5.35 -9.11
N ALA A 62 0.10 -5.54 -8.84
CA ALA A 62 1.09 -4.54 -9.18
C ALA A 62 1.08 -4.26 -10.67
N ALA A 63 0.80 -5.27 -11.49
CA ALA A 63 0.78 -5.05 -12.91
C ALA A 63 -0.33 -4.10 -13.32
N GLU A 64 -1.43 -4.09 -12.61
CA GLU A 64 -2.50 -3.17 -12.95
C GLU A 64 -2.14 -1.74 -12.66
N ILE A 65 -1.27 -1.51 -11.71
CA ILE A 65 -0.92 -0.17 -11.34
C ILE A 65 0.32 0.31 -12.06
N LEU A 66 1.34 -0.53 -12.12
CA LEU A 66 2.61 -0.11 -12.65
C LEU A 66 2.69 -0.27 -14.14
N MET A 67 1.84 -1.11 -14.76
CA MET A 67 1.86 -1.30 -16.13
C MET A 67 0.51 -1.23 -16.63
N PRO A 68 -0.02 -0.14 -17.00
CA PRO A 68 -1.33 0.01 -17.50
C PRO A 68 -1.52 -0.86 -18.68
N VAL A 69 -2.53 -1.59 -18.71
CA VAL A 69 -2.74 -2.48 -19.75
C VAL A 69 -3.17 -1.81 -20.93
N PRO A 70 -2.60 -2.01 -22.00
CA PRO A 70 -3.00 -1.43 -23.18
C PRO A 70 -4.21 -2.05 -23.59
N MET A 71 -5.04 -1.43 -24.12
CA MET A 71 -6.10 -1.94 -24.44
C MET A 71 -6.02 -2.67 -25.48
N GLY A 72 -5.98 -3.29 -25.61
CA GLY A 72 -5.98 -4.10 -26.69
C GLY A 72 -6.36 -4.34 -27.49
#